data_4f686f93e92e0f5ba105315a0ae6836e
#
_entry.id   4f686f93e92e0f5ba105315a0ae6836e
#
_cell.length_a   1.000
_cell.length_b   1.000
_cell.length_c   1.000
_cell.angle_alpha   90.00
_cell.angle_beta   90.00
_cell.angle_gamma   90.00
#
_symmetry.space_group_name_H-M   'P 1'
#
loop_
_entity.id
_entity.type
_entity.pdbx_description
1 polymer ?
#
loop_
_entity_poly.entity_id
_entity_poly.type
_entity_poly.pdbx_seq_one_letter_code
_entity_poly.pdbx_strand_id
1 'polypeptide(L)'
;MGEQAKIIMSDAAWAWEGLRRNPDYNKAWERHRSEPMDVWDKSSGLRHISLRKPYLEAEAYGLLAFADPELPASESPVFWRPDLLTGALQVRLEQSPDGMSEGFSLSSLKCCPTVLDCMDGLRHIRLGGHQFWIQLVSKDQIEMEVDTRVVVLLTGTSGARRRLKTIEHLLSLHQSGEEETLEIRRAPSRDKLLEGLLAWDVQHCQNHSEDRRQGSLRDIAIALFGEARVAQEWASNRSLKNHAVRARDRGRAFVKGGYRDLLHRASF
;
A
#
# COMPACT_ATOMS: atom_id res chain seq x y z
N MET A 1 -23.08 -14.97 -14.18
CA MET A 1 -22.58 -13.82 -13.44
C MET A 1 -21.46 -14.34 -12.56
N GLY A 2 -20.19 -14.16 -13.01
CA GLY A 2 -19.04 -14.61 -12.24
C GLY A 2 -18.91 -13.80 -10.95
N GLU A 3 -18.71 -14.49 -9.85
CA GLU A 3 -18.30 -13.92 -8.59
C GLU A 3 -17.00 -13.14 -8.81
N GLN A 4 -17.08 -11.82 -8.91
CA GLN A 4 -15.89 -10.98 -8.88
C GLN A 4 -15.24 -11.20 -7.53
N ALA A 5 -14.07 -11.87 -7.52
CA ALA A 5 -13.24 -12.00 -6.35
C ALA A 5 -13.03 -10.60 -5.77
N LYS A 6 -13.54 -10.39 -4.56
CA LYS A 6 -13.44 -9.09 -3.90
C LYS A 6 -11.99 -8.85 -3.55
N ILE A 7 -11.40 -7.85 -4.18
CA ILE A 7 -10.04 -7.42 -3.87
C ILE A 7 -10.06 -6.83 -2.46
N ILE A 8 -9.57 -7.60 -1.49
CA ILE A 8 -9.38 -7.17 -0.12
C ILE A 8 -7.97 -6.60 -0.03
N MET A 9 -7.84 -5.31 0.22
CA MET A 9 -6.56 -4.62 0.34
C MET A 9 -6.60 -3.71 1.57
N SER A 10 -5.46 -3.60 2.26
CA SER A 10 -5.29 -2.63 3.36
C SER A 10 -5.35 -1.18 2.85
N ASP A 11 -5.61 -0.23 3.76
CA ASP A 11 -5.62 1.20 3.40
C ASP A 11 -4.28 1.67 2.86
N ALA A 12 -3.16 1.13 3.36
CA ALA A 12 -1.82 1.42 2.85
C ALA A 12 -1.62 0.90 1.41
N ALA A 13 -2.15 -0.28 1.09
CA ALA A 13 -2.11 -0.83 -0.26
C ALA A 13 -3.00 -0.02 -1.21
N TRP A 14 -4.20 0.39 -0.80
CA TRP A 14 -5.04 1.30 -1.58
C TRP A 14 -4.37 2.65 -1.82
N ALA A 15 -3.68 3.20 -0.80
CA ALA A 15 -2.93 4.44 -0.96
C ALA A 15 -1.85 4.32 -2.03
N TRP A 16 -1.15 3.18 -2.09
CA TRP A 16 -0.19 2.91 -3.16
C TRP A 16 -0.85 2.81 -4.53
N GLU A 17 -1.99 2.13 -4.65
CA GLU A 17 -2.72 2.06 -5.92
C GLU A 17 -3.14 3.45 -6.44
N GLY A 18 -3.41 4.40 -5.54
CA GLY A 18 -3.63 5.79 -5.90
C GLY A 18 -2.34 6.50 -6.33
N LEU A 19 -1.27 6.40 -5.53
CA LEU A 19 -0.01 7.09 -5.77
C LEU A 19 0.69 6.62 -7.04
N ARG A 20 0.78 5.31 -7.29
CA ARG A 20 1.47 4.76 -8.47
C ARG A 20 0.86 5.20 -9.80
N ARG A 21 -0.39 5.69 -9.78
CA ARG A 21 -1.08 6.29 -10.95
C ARG A 21 -0.85 7.79 -11.08
N ASN A 22 -0.15 8.42 -10.14
CA ASN A 22 0.10 9.86 -10.17
C ASN A 22 1.20 10.19 -11.20
N PRO A 23 0.90 11.00 -12.26
CA PRO A 23 1.87 11.30 -13.30
C PRO A 23 3.09 12.07 -12.78
N ASP A 24 2.92 12.89 -11.74
CA ASP A 24 4.04 13.66 -11.18
C ASP A 24 4.96 12.74 -10.37
N TYR A 25 4.41 11.76 -9.66
CA TYR A 25 5.18 10.70 -9.02
C TYR A 25 5.96 9.87 -10.05
N ASN A 26 5.31 9.46 -11.13
CA ASN A 26 5.96 8.64 -12.17
C ASN A 26 7.14 9.38 -12.81
N LYS A 27 6.98 10.68 -13.10
CA LYS A 27 8.08 11.52 -13.59
C LYS A 27 9.21 11.66 -12.55
N ALA A 28 8.88 11.79 -11.27
CA ALA A 28 9.86 11.84 -10.20
C ALA A 28 10.62 10.52 -10.09
N TRP A 29 9.90 9.39 -10.06
CA TRP A 29 10.52 8.07 -10.04
C TRP A 29 11.44 7.82 -11.24
N GLU A 30 11.03 8.17 -12.46
CA GLU A 30 11.85 8.02 -13.67
C GLU A 30 13.22 8.75 -13.56
N ARG A 31 13.26 9.91 -12.89
CA ARG A 31 14.53 10.63 -12.66
C ARG A 31 15.46 9.89 -11.68
N HIS A 32 14.88 9.13 -10.77
CA HIS A 32 15.60 8.49 -9.66
C HIS A 32 15.77 6.97 -9.82
N ARG A 33 15.12 6.34 -10.80
CA ARG A 33 15.11 4.86 -10.95
C ARG A 33 16.49 4.25 -11.16
N SER A 34 17.45 5.00 -11.70
CA SER A 34 18.82 4.56 -11.89
C SER A 34 19.73 4.84 -10.70
N GLU A 35 19.22 5.48 -9.65
CA GLU A 35 20.02 5.76 -8.46
C GLU A 35 20.27 4.46 -7.68
N PRO A 36 21.53 4.22 -7.29
CA PRO A 36 21.89 2.97 -6.64
C PRO A 36 21.29 2.91 -5.23
N MET A 37 20.48 1.88 -4.99
CA MET A 37 20.16 1.38 -3.65
C MET A 37 20.87 0.04 -3.48
N ASP A 38 21.42 -0.21 -2.31
CA ASP A 38 21.96 -1.53 -2.01
C ASP A 38 20.79 -2.45 -1.70
N VAL A 39 20.54 -3.40 -2.60
CA VAL A 39 19.47 -4.39 -2.45
C VAL A 39 20.11 -5.77 -2.47
N TRP A 40 19.78 -6.57 -1.46
CA TRP A 40 20.18 -7.97 -1.42
C TRP A 40 19.08 -8.85 -0.81
N ASP A 41 18.92 -10.03 -1.40
CA ASP A 41 18.01 -11.03 -0.92
C ASP A 41 18.82 -12.09 -0.14
N LYS A 42 18.47 -12.30 1.12
CA LYS A 42 19.05 -13.39 1.90
C LYS A 42 18.39 -14.72 1.51
N SER A 43 19.16 -15.80 1.58
CA SER A 43 18.66 -17.18 1.31
C SER A 43 17.47 -17.58 2.18
N SER A 44 17.25 -16.88 3.26
CA SER A 44 16.13 -17.02 4.19
C SER A 44 14.81 -16.41 3.70
N GLY A 45 14.76 -15.79 2.52
CA GLY A 45 13.58 -15.06 2.01
C GLY A 45 13.43 -13.63 2.55
N LEU A 46 14.41 -13.13 3.30
CA LEU A 46 14.44 -11.74 3.78
C LEU A 46 15.03 -10.84 2.70
N ARG A 47 14.26 -9.90 2.21
CA ARG A 47 14.73 -8.84 1.31
C ARG A 47 15.22 -7.64 2.10
N HIS A 48 16.44 -7.19 1.84
CA HIS A 48 17.05 -6.08 2.53
C HIS A 48 17.43 -4.96 1.55
N ILE A 49 17.06 -3.74 1.89
CA ILE A 49 17.33 -2.53 1.11
C ILE A 49 18.05 -1.55 2.04
N SER A 50 19.17 -0.99 1.60
CA SER A 50 19.86 0.08 2.33
C SER A 50 19.93 1.35 1.49
N LEU A 51 19.49 2.44 2.07
CA LEU A 51 19.53 3.74 1.41
C LEU A 51 20.91 4.38 1.60
N ARG A 52 21.53 4.81 0.49
CA ARG A 52 22.79 5.56 0.51
C ARG A 52 22.61 7.05 0.75
N LYS A 53 21.40 7.56 0.58
CA LYS A 53 21.00 8.95 0.81
C LYS A 53 19.52 9.04 1.12
N PRO A 54 19.06 10.14 1.76
CA PRO A 54 17.63 10.38 1.91
C PRO A 54 17.02 10.75 0.54
N TYR A 55 15.81 10.29 0.28
CA TYR A 55 15.05 10.59 -0.94
C TYR A 55 14.00 11.68 -0.67
N LEU A 56 14.46 12.93 -0.46
CA LEU A 56 13.58 14.05 -0.11
C LEU A 56 12.42 14.26 -1.10
N GLU A 57 12.63 13.97 -2.38
CA GLU A 57 11.56 14.06 -3.37
C GLU A 57 10.51 12.93 -3.17
N ALA A 58 10.92 11.71 -2.78
CA ALA A 58 9.99 10.65 -2.43
C ALA A 58 9.18 10.98 -1.16
N GLU A 59 9.81 11.66 -0.20
CA GLU A 59 9.15 12.13 1.01
C GLU A 59 8.00 13.10 0.72
N ALA A 60 8.11 13.91 -0.34
CA ALA A 60 7.03 14.79 -0.78
C ALA A 60 5.77 13.99 -1.18
N TYR A 61 5.90 12.72 -1.55
CA TYR A 61 4.80 11.80 -1.83
C TYR A 61 4.41 10.94 -0.62
N GLY A 62 5.12 11.05 0.49
CA GLY A 62 4.89 10.31 1.72
C GLY A 62 5.66 8.99 1.82
N LEU A 63 6.63 8.77 0.96
CA LEU A 63 7.47 7.58 0.92
C LEU A 63 8.84 7.83 1.56
N LEU A 64 9.48 6.78 2.05
CA LEU A 64 10.89 6.82 2.50
C LEU A 64 11.87 6.64 1.34
N ALA A 65 11.45 5.91 0.31
CA ALA A 65 12.22 5.69 -0.91
C ALA A 65 11.26 5.57 -2.10
N PHE A 66 11.76 5.81 -3.30
CA PHE A 66 10.97 5.56 -4.50
C PHE A 66 10.72 4.07 -4.68
N ALA A 67 9.50 3.74 -5.08
CA ALA A 67 9.07 2.40 -5.45
C ALA A 67 8.57 2.41 -6.89
N ASP A 68 8.77 1.29 -7.59
CA ASP A 68 8.39 1.16 -9.00
C ASP A 68 6.87 1.25 -9.20
N PRO A 69 6.35 2.27 -9.89
CA PRO A 69 4.91 2.45 -10.11
C PRO A 69 4.28 1.39 -11.03
N GLU A 70 5.08 0.64 -11.79
CA GLU A 70 4.58 -0.46 -12.61
C GLU A 70 4.15 -1.65 -11.73
N LEU A 71 4.70 -1.77 -10.52
CA LEU A 71 4.40 -2.86 -9.62
C LEU A 71 3.13 -2.59 -8.78
N PRO A 72 2.22 -3.57 -8.70
CA PRO A 72 1.06 -3.46 -7.81
C PRO A 72 1.47 -3.49 -6.33
N ALA A 73 0.54 -3.15 -5.45
CA ALA A 73 0.78 -3.10 -4.00
C ALA A 73 1.31 -4.42 -3.42
N SER A 74 0.95 -5.56 -4.01
CA SER A 74 1.41 -6.90 -3.58
C SER A 74 2.89 -7.15 -3.82
N GLU A 75 3.46 -6.53 -4.85
CA GLU A 75 4.83 -6.80 -5.33
C GLU A 75 5.79 -5.66 -5.01
N SER A 76 5.28 -4.45 -4.88
CA SER A 76 6.11 -3.25 -4.69
C SER A 76 6.62 -3.15 -3.24
N PRO A 77 7.94 -2.93 -3.02
CA PRO A 77 8.52 -2.74 -1.69
C PRO A 77 8.30 -1.30 -1.18
N VAL A 78 7.06 -0.89 -1.05
CA VAL A 78 6.72 0.46 -0.61
C VAL A 78 6.89 0.62 0.90
N PHE A 79 7.53 1.71 1.31
CA PHE A 79 7.67 2.11 2.69
C PHE A 79 7.10 3.52 2.89
N TRP A 80 6.03 3.61 3.64
CA TRP A 80 5.42 4.88 3.99
C TRP A 80 6.17 5.57 5.13
N ARG A 81 6.18 6.88 5.14
CA ARG A 81 6.70 7.65 6.26
C ARG A 81 5.85 7.37 7.51
N PRO A 82 6.47 7.10 8.68
CA PRO A 82 5.74 6.74 9.91
C PRO A 82 4.84 7.86 10.45
N ASP A 83 5.13 9.13 10.12
CA ASP A 83 4.30 10.27 10.51
C ASP A 83 2.97 10.32 9.73
N LEU A 84 2.91 9.69 8.55
CA LEU A 84 1.70 9.54 7.75
C LEU A 84 0.99 8.22 8.02
N LEU A 85 1.73 7.12 8.10
CA LEU A 85 1.17 5.80 8.38
C LEU A 85 0.94 5.60 9.88
N THR A 86 -0.19 6.08 10.37
CA THR A 86 -0.50 6.09 11.81
C THR A 86 -0.64 4.71 12.46
N GLY A 87 -0.73 3.64 11.66
CA GLY A 87 -0.72 2.25 12.10
C GLY A 87 0.67 1.62 12.20
N ALA A 88 1.75 2.33 11.84
CA ALA A 88 3.11 1.81 11.98
C ALA A 88 3.44 1.53 13.45
N LEU A 89 4.05 0.36 13.73
CA LEU A 89 4.38 -0.09 15.07
C LEU A 89 5.84 0.17 15.38
N GLN A 90 6.13 0.75 16.53
CA GLN A 90 7.49 0.80 17.06
C GLN A 90 7.84 -0.55 17.66
N VAL A 91 9.04 -1.03 17.36
CA VAL A 91 9.52 -2.33 17.83
C VAL A 91 10.96 -2.26 18.32
N ARG A 92 11.33 -3.19 19.20
CA ARG A 92 12.70 -3.53 19.53
C ARG A 92 13.02 -4.88 18.87
N LEU A 93 14.20 -4.97 18.30
CA LEU A 93 14.70 -6.19 17.68
C LEU A 93 15.67 -6.87 18.62
N GLU A 94 15.54 -8.19 18.79
CA GLU A 94 16.37 -8.98 19.68
C GLU A 94 16.91 -10.21 18.94
N GLN A 95 18.19 -10.50 19.16
CA GLN A 95 18.77 -11.80 18.87
C GLN A 95 18.81 -12.58 20.18
N SER A 96 18.04 -13.63 20.28
CA SER A 96 18.00 -14.47 21.48
C SER A 96 18.48 -15.87 21.16
N PRO A 97 19.76 -16.19 21.40
CA PRO A 97 20.27 -17.53 21.18
C PRO A 97 19.62 -18.57 22.12
N ASP A 98 19.11 -18.12 23.26
CA ASP A 98 18.58 -19.01 24.30
C ASP A 98 17.07 -19.20 24.29
N GLY A 99 16.37 -18.66 23.30
CA GLY A 99 14.90 -18.78 23.16
C GLY A 99 14.06 -18.08 24.23
N MET A 100 14.68 -17.34 25.15
CA MET A 100 14.02 -16.68 26.30
C MET A 100 13.45 -15.27 25.99
N SER A 101 13.48 -14.80 24.74
CA SER A 101 12.90 -13.51 24.38
C SER A 101 11.38 -13.56 24.39
N GLU A 102 10.74 -12.52 24.91
CA GLU A 102 9.28 -12.34 24.91
C GLU A 102 8.73 -11.96 23.51
N GLY A 103 9.62 -11.70 22.53
CA GLY A 103 9.25 -11.30 21.18
C GLY A 103 8.77 -12.48 20.32
N PHE A 104 8.03 -12.19 19.26
CA PHE A 104 7.72 -13.17 18.22
C PHE A 104 8.83 -13.18 17.16
N SER A 105 9.11 -14.35 16.56
CA SER A 105 10.07 -14.48 15.47
C SER A 105 9.44 -14.05 14.14
N LEU A 106 10.20 -13.39 13.27
CA LEU A 106 9.76 -13.09 11.91
C LEU A 106 9.50 -14.36 11.10
N SER A 107 10.21 -15.45 11.39
CA SER A 107 10.00 -16.75 10.74
C SER A 107 8.63 -17.38 11.07
N SER A 108 8.01 -16.99 12.18
CA SER A 108 6.66 -17.46 12.54
C SER A 108 5.56 -16.84 11.67
N LEU A 109 5.89 -15.76 10.94
CA LEU A 109 4.99 -15.09 10.02
C LEU A 109 5.20 -15.68 8.62
N LYS A 110 4.18 -16.28 8.04
CA LYS A 110 4.23 -16.85 6.66
C LYS A 110 4.26 -15.76 5.57
N CYS A 111 5.08 -14.75 5.75
CA CYS A 111 5.28 -13.68 4.78
C CYS A 111 6.77 -13.44 4.55
N CYS A 112 7.13 -12.89 3.39
CA CYS A 112 8.50 -12.48 3.09
C CYS A 112 8.72 -11.04 3.59
N PRO A 113 9.41 -10.83 4.73
CA PRO A 113 9.68 -9.49 5.22
C PRO A 113 10.60 -8.74 4.27
N THR A 114 10.33 -7.45 4.07
CA THR A 114 11.26 -6.54 3.41
C THR A 114 11.76 -5.53 4.43
N VAL A 115 13.08 -5.37 4.52
CA VAL A 115 13.74 -4.44 5.44
C VAL A 115 14.27 -3.26 4.67
N LEU A 116 14.10 -2.06 5.21
CA LEU A 116 14.67 -0.82 4.70
C LEU A 116 15.47 -0.15 5.81
N ASP A 117 16.78 -0.02 5.60
CA ASP A 117 17.64 0.76 6.48
C ASP A 117 17.78 2.18 5.95
N CYS A 118 17.40 3.15 6.77
CA CYS A 118 17.46 4.57 6.47
C CYS A 118 18.73 5.21 7.05
N MET A 119 19.16 6.32 6.44
CA MET A 119 20.36 7.07 6.86
C MET A 119 20.24 7.72 8.23
N ASP A 120 19.02 7.93 8.73
CA ASP A 120 18.74 8.47 10.06
C ASP A 120 18.89 7.42 11.20
N GLY A 121 19.33 6.20 10.83
CA GLY A 121 19.48 5.09 11.75
C GLY A 121 18.16 4.38 12.08
N LEU A 122 17.07 4.70 11.39
CA LEU A 122 15.82 3.95 11.51
C LEU A 122 15.81 2.79 10.53
N ARG A 123 15.34 1.67 11.04
CA ARG A 123 15.05 0.46 10.27
C ARG A 123 13.56 0.28 10.15
N HIS A 124 13.09 0.09 8.95
CA HIS A 124 11.71 -0.19 8.67
C HIS A 124 11.57 -1.62 8.17
N ILE A 125 10.62 -2.36 8.73
CA ILE A 125 10.34 -3.73 8.31
C ILE A 125 8.90 -3.75 7.79
N ARG A 126 8.74 -4.09 6.53
CA ARG A 126 7.43 -4.31 5.93
C ARG A 126 7.09 -5.78 5.98
N LEU A 127 5.99 -6.09 6.64
CA LEU A 127 5.32 -7.37 6.59
C LEU A 127 4.14 -7.21 5.64
N GLY A 128 4.10 -7.99 4.58
CA GLY A 128 3.06 -7.81 3.59
C GLY A 128 2.81 -9.05 2.77
N GLY A 129 1.56 -9.23 2.42
CA GLY A 129 1.04 -10.20 1.48
C GLY A 129 0.02 -9.51 0.57
N HIS A 130 -0.84 -10.31 -0.09
CA HIS A 130 -1.88 -9.76 -0.96
C HIS A 130 -2.95 -8.96 -0.20
N GLN A 131 -3.20 -9.28 1.06
CA GLN A 131 -4.35 -8.76 1.81
C GLN A 131 -3.97 -7.82 2.94
N PHE A 132 -2.75 -7.86 3.44
CA PHE A 132 -2.33 -7.05 4.58
C PHE A 132 -1.03 -6.29 4.33
N TRP A 133 -0.83 -5.24 5.13
CA TRP A 133 0.35 -4.41 5.09
C TRP A 133 0.64 -3.86 6.48
N ILE A 134 1.67 -4.36 7.12
CA ILE A 134 2.13 -3.88 8.42
C ILE A 134 3.54 -3.31 8.25
N GLN A 135 3.78 -2.14 8.80
CA GLN A 135 5.12 -1.54 8.84
C GLN A 135 5.57 -1.42 10.30
N LEU A 136 6.72 -2.03 10.58
CA LEU A 136 7.39 -1.94 11.86
C LEU A 136 8.56 -0.96 11.75
N VAL A 137 8.87 -0.26 12.84
CA VAL A 137 9.97 0.73 12.89
C VAL A 137 10.83 0.45 14.11
N SER A 138 12.13 0.28 13.91
CA SER A 138 13.11 0.06 14.96
C SER A 138 14.28 1.03 14.87
N LYS A 139 14.93 1.27 16.00
CA LYS A 139 16.23 1.94 16.09
C LYS A 139 17.40 0.94 16.19
N ASP A 140 17.09 -0.34 16.32
CA ASP A 140 18.11 -1.35 16.54
C ASP A 140 18.78 -1.73 15.23
N GLN A 141 20.12 -1.67 15.22
CA GLN A 141 20.95 -1.94 14.05
C GLN A 141 21.60 -3.34 14.15
N ILE A 142 20.83 -4.32 14.62
CA ILE A 142 21.31 -5.70 14.66
C ILE A 142 21.27 -6.33 13.25
N GLU A 143 22.06 -7.36 13.04
CA GLU A 143 21.95 -8.15 11.81
C GLU A 143 20.58 -8.85 11.77
N MET A 144 19.83 -8.61 10.69
CA MET A 144 18.50 -9.16 10.53
C MET A 144 18.59 -10.59 9.97
N GLU A 145 17.96 -11.51 10.69
CA GLU A 145 17.75 -12.89 10.28
C GLU A 145 16.27 -13.25 10.41
N VAL A 146 15.86 -14.38 9.86
CA VAL A 146 14.44 -14.81 9.93
C VAL A 146 14.00 -15.16 11.35
N ASP A 147 14.92 -15.57 12.21
CA ASP A 147 14.69 -15.87 13.62
C ASP A 147 14.85 -14.63 14.53
N THR A 148 15.23 -13.47 13.98
CA THR A 148 15.21 -12.20 14.70
C THR A 148 13.85 -12.01 15.36
N ARG A 149 13.88 -11.77 16.67
CA ARG A 149 12.68 -11.57 17.45
C ARG A 149 12.27 -10.10 17.48
N VAL A 150 10.97 -9.89 17.47
CA VAL A 150 10.33 -8.57 17.44
C VAL A 150 9.51 -8.38 18.69
N VAL A 151 9.85 -7.38 19.49
CA VAL A 151 9.10 -6.94 20.66
C VAL A 151 8.36 -5.66 20.32
N VAL A 152 7.04 -5.69 20.34
CA VAL A 152 6.21 -4.51 20.00
C VAL A 152 6.18 -3.53 21.15
N LEU A 153 6.46 -2.27 20.87
CA LEU A 153 6.46 -1.17 21.85
C LEU A 153 5.21 -0.30 21.65
N LEU A 154 4.36 -0.26 22.65
CA LEU A 154 3.23 0.68 22.66
C LEU A 154 3.64 1.97 23.36
N THR A 155 4.08 2.96 22.60
CA THR A 155 4.54 4.25 23.12
C THR A 155 3.53 5.36 22.84
N GLY A 156 3.23 6.16 23.84
CA GLY A 156 2.33 7.32 23.73
C GLY A 156 0.86 6.93 23.49
N THR A 157 -0.03 7.90 23.63
CA THR A 157 -1.49 7.71 23.49
C THR A 157 -2.02 8.12 22.13
N SER A 158 -1.32 9.01 21.40
CA SER A 158 -1.71 9.45 20.07
C SER A 158 -1.66 8.28 19.10
N GLY A 159 -2.78 8.00 18.42
CA GLY A 159 -2.90 6.86 17.49
C GLY A 159 -2.92 5.48 18.15
N ALA A 160 -2.95 5.37 19.49
CA ALA A 160 -2.89 4.09 20.22
C ALA A 160 -3.96 3.09 19.75
N ARG A 161 -5.20 3.54 19.54
CA ARG A 161 -6.27 2.65 19.02
C ARG A 161 -5.94 2.00 17.69
N ARG A 162 -5.25 2.73 16.81
CA ARG A 162 -4.87 2.19 15.48
C ARG A 162 -3.74 1.19 15.63
N ARG A 163 -2.73 1.52 16.44
CA ARG A 163 -1.64 0.58 16.74
C ARG A 163 -2.14 -0.68 17.42
N LEU A 164 -3.10 -0.59 18.34
CA LEU A 164 -3.73 -1.77 18.94
C LEU A 164 -4.39 -2.67 17.88
N LYS A 165 -5.13 -2.11 16.93
CA LYS A 165 -5.68 -2.89 15.81
C LYS A 165 -4.60 -3.54 14.95
N THR A 166 -3.49 -2.83 14.69
CA THR A 166 -2.36 -3.42 13.97
C THR A 166 -1.72 -4.56 14.76
N ILE A 167 -1.63 -4.43 16.09
CA ILE A 167 -1.14 -5.49 16.98
C ILE A 167 -2.09 -6.69 16.96
N GLU A 168 -3.41 -6.48 17.05
CA GLU A 168 -4.41 -7.54 16.95
C GLU A 168 -4.25 -8.31 15.63
N HIS A 169 -4.06 -7.60 14.53
CA HIS A 169 -3.82 -8.21 13.23
C HIS A 169 -2.51 -9.00 13.19
N LEU A 170 -1.43 -8.45 13.74
CA LEU A 170 -0.14 -9.12 13.82
C LEU A 170 -0.21 -10.40 14.64
N LEU A 171 -0.95 -10.38 15.76
CA LEU A 171 -1.20 -11.56 16.59
C LEU A 171 -2.01 -12.63 15.85
N SER A 172 -3.03 -12.24 15.09
CA SER A 172 -3.78 -13.18 14.26
C SER A 172 -2.89 -13.87 13.23
N LEU A 173 -2.03 -13.12 12.55
CA LEU A 173 -1.06 -13.68 11.59
C LEU A 173 -0.08 -14.65 12.26
N HIS A 174 0.33 -14.36 13.49
CA HIS A 174 1.24 -15.22 14.25
C HIS A 174 0.56 -16.52 14.71
N GLN A 175 -0.71 -16.46 15.11
CA GLN A 175 -1.44 -17.60 15.66
C GLN A 175 -1.98 -18.55 14.59
N SER A 176 -2.59 -18.02 13.54
CA SER A 176 -3.23 -18.82 12.49
C SER A 176 -2.23 -19.34 11.47
N GLY A 177 -1.12 -18.64 11.30
CA GLY A 177 -0.15 -18.93 10.24
C GLY A 177 -0.76 -18.88 8.83
N GLU A 178 -2.02 -18.54 8.70
CA GLU A 178 -2.76 -18.31 7.46
C GLU A 178 -3.25 -16.88 7.44
N GLU A 179 -3.36 -16.30 6.26
CA GLU A 179 -4.16 -15.09 6.05
C GLU A 179 -5.61 -15.44 6.40
N GLU A 180 -5.90 -15.49 7.70
CA GLU A 180 -7.30 -15.49 8.11
C GLU A 180 -7.90 -14.26 7.47
N THR A 181 -8.91 -14.45 6.63
CA THR A 181 -9.74 -13.38 6.10
C THR A 181 -10.40 -12.71 7.32
N LEU A 182 -9.61 -11.89 8.02
CA LEU A 182 -10.19 -10.94 8.94
C LEU A 182 -11.30 -10.26 8.15
N GLU A 183 -12.54 -10.40 8.62
CA GLU A 183 -13.67 -9.68 8.05
C GLU A 183 -13.32 -8.18 8.08
N ILE A 184 -12.55 -7.76 7.06
CA ILE A 184 -12.31 -6.35 6.81
C ILE A 184 -13.69 -5.81 6.49
N ARG A 185 -14.35 -5.29 7.52
CA ARG A 185 -15.68 -4.68 7.42
C ARG A 185 -15.64 -3.78 6.21
N ARG A 186 -16.40 -4.16 5.18
CA ARG A 186 -16.54 -3.38 3.95
C ARG A 186 -16.88 -1.94 4.32
N ALA A 187 -15.89 -1.08 4.24
CA ALA A 187 -16.21 0.33 4.19
C ALA A 187 -16.84 0.60 2.82
N PRO A 188 -18.10 1.10 2.75
CA PRO A 188 -18.76 1.44 1.46
C PRO A 188 -17.92 2.38 0.59
N SER A 189 -16.89 2.99 1.18
CA SER A 189 -15.94 3.87 0.50
C SER A 189 -14.99 3.13 -0.45
N ARG A 190 -14.72 1.83 -0.25
CA ARG A 190 -13.73 1.08 -1.07
C ARG A 190 -14.24 0.79 -2.47
N ASP A 191 -15.52 0.44 -2.61
CA ASP A 191 -16.14 0.25 -3.93
C ASP A 191 -16.08 1.57 -4.73
N LYS A 192 -16.32 2.70 -4.04
CA LYS A 192 -16.20 4.02 -4.67
C LYS A 192 -14.77 4.41 -5.04
N LEU A 193 -13.76 3.96 -4.28
CA LEU A 193 -12.35 4.15 -4.64
C LEU A 193 -11.99 3.33 -5.88
N LEU A 194 -12.43 2.08 -5.94
CA LEU A 194 -12.23 1.21 -7.10
C LEU A 194 -12.87 1.83 -8.36
N GLU A 195 -14.13 2.28 -8.26
CA GLU A 195 -14.78 3.01 -9.37
C GLU A 195 -13.98 4.25 -9.80
N GLY A 196 -13.42 4.99 -8.83
CA GLY A 196 -12.59 6.15 -9.09
C GLY A 196 -11.29 5.81 -9.81
N LEU A 197 -10.57 4.76 -9.36
CA LEU A 197 -9.35 4.30 -10.02
C LEU A 197 -9.63 3.76 -11.42
N LEU A 198 -10.72 2.98 -11.59
CA LEU A 198 -11.14 2.51 -12.92
C LEU A 198 -11.43 3.69 -13.85
N ALA A 199 -12.15 4.71 -13.37
CA ALA A 199 -12.42 5.90 -14.16
C ALA A 199 -11.14 6.67 -14.52
N TRP A 200 -10.16 6.72 -13.62
CA TRP A 200 -8.84 7.29 -13.87
C TRP A 200 -8.10 6.50 -14.95
N ASP A 201 -8.04 5.17 -14.82
CA ASP A 201 -7.36 4.29 -15.76
C ASP A 201 -7.95 4.42 -17.17
N VAL A 202 -9.29 4.41 -17.30
CA VAL A 202 -9.97 4.65 -18.60
C VAL A 202 -9.54 5.96 -19.24
N GLN A 203 -9.33 7.01 -18.45
CA GLN A 203 -8.92 8.32 -18.99
C GLN A 203 -7.43 8.38 -19.40
N HIS A 204 -6.57 7.57 -18.77
CA HIS A 204 -5.12 7.72 -18.88
C HIS A 204 -4.40 6.53 -19.52
N CYS A 205 -4.98 5.30 -19.46
CA CYS A 205 -4.35 4.11 -20.04
C CYS A 205 -4.43 4.00 -21.57
N GLN A 206 -5.20 4.85 -22.24
CA GLN A 206 -5.25 4.87 -23.71
C GLN A 206 -3.99 5.50 -24.36
N ASN A 207 -3.00 5.87 -23.55
CA ASN A 207 -1.74 6.44 -24.06
C ASN A 207 -0.84 5.44 -24.82
N HIS A 208 -1.21 4.15 -24.91
CA HIS A 208 -0.42 3.11 -25.56
C HIS A 208 -0.91 2.78 -26.98
N SER A 209 -2.05 3.32 -27.42
CA SER A 209 -2.50 3.24 -28.80
C SER A 209 -2.15 4.54 -29.55
N GLU A 210 -1.84 4.42 -30.85
CA GLU A 210 -1.50 5.56 -31.72
C GLU A 210 -2.59 6.65 -31.76
N ASP A 211 -3.79 6.33 -31.30
CA ASP A 211 -4.92 7.27 -31.17
C ASP A 211 -4.96 7.83 -29.74
N ARG A 212 -4.23 8.93 -29.49
CA ARG A 212 -4.07 9.66 -28.21
C ARG A 212 -5.37 10.30 -27.69
N ARG A 213 -6.52 9.65 -27.76
CA ARG A 213 -7.77 10.19 -27.22
C ARG A 213 -7.92 9.84 -25.76
N GLN A 214 -8.00 10.85 -24.90
CA GLN A 214 -8.45 10.63 -23.52
C GLN A 214 -9.82 9.98 -23.53
N GLY A 215 -10.02 8.96 -22.68
CA GLY A 215 -11.30 8.29 -22.53
C GLY A 215 -12.40 9.27 -22.15
N SER A 216 -13.53 9.15 -22.83
CA SER A 216 -14.69 10.02 -22.61
C SER A 216 -15.47 9.62 -21.34
N LEU A 217 -16.38 10.48 -20.89
CA LEU A 217 -17.33 10.10 -19.82
C LEU A 217 -18.20 8.89 -20.18
N ARG A 218 -18.44 8.68 -21.48
CA ARG A 218 -19.17 7.50 -21.96
C ARG A 218 -18.33 6.23 -21.79
N ASP A 219 -17.03 6.30 -22.05
CA ASP A 219 -16.13 5.15 -21.89
C ASP A 219 -16.01 4.78 -20.40
N ILE A 220 -15.94 5.77 -19.50
CA ILE A 220 -16.03 5.54 -18.05
C ILE A 220 -17.34 4.84 -17.69
N ALA A 221 -18.48 5.30 -18.25
CA ALA A 221 -19.77 4.67 -17.99
C ALA A 221 -19.82 3.23 -18.51
N ILE A 222 -19.23 2.96 -19.68
CA ILE A 222 -19.13 1.60 -20.24
C ILE A 222 -18.32 0.70 -19.31
N ALA A 223 -17.19 1.18 -18.81
CA ALA A 223 -16.35 0.42 -17.87
C ALA A 223 -17.06 0.13 -16.54
N LEU A 224 -17.90 1.07 -16.04
CA LEU A 224 -18.60 0.91 -14.78
C LEU A 224 -19.90 0.09 -14.89
N PHE A 225 -20.62 0.20 -15.98
CA PHE A 225 -22.00 -0.31 -16.10
C PHE A 225 -22.22 -1.32 -17.23
N GLY A 226 -21.21 -1.49 -18.09
CA GLY A 226 -21.29 -2.33 -19.27
C GLY A 226 -21.86 -1.63 -20.50
N GLU A 227 -21.42 -2.05 -21.68
CA GLU A 227 -21.73 -1.42 -22.96
C GLU A 227 -23.24 -1.45 -23.28
N ALA A 228 -23.90 -2.58 -23.08
CA ALA A 228 -25.31 -2.76 -23.39
C ALA A 228 -26.20 -1.75 -22.65
N ARG A 229 -25.97 -1.57 -21.35
CA ARG A 229 -26.72 -0.62 -20.53
C ARG A 229 -26.47 0.83 -20.97
N VAL A 230 -25.21 1.16 -21.23
CA VAL A 230 -24.83 2.51 -21.65
C VAL A 230 -25.41 2.83 -23.04
N ALA A 231 -25.42 1.87 -23.96
CA ALA A 231 -26.03 2.06 -25.28
C ALA A 231 -27.53 2.41 -25.17
N GLN A 232 -28.25 1.77 -24.26
CA GLN A 232 -29.71 1.98 -24.08
C GLN A 232 -30.03 3.25 -23.31
N GLU A 233 -29.29 3.55 -22.24
CA GLU A 233 -29.66 4.57 -21.27
C GLU A 233 -28.88 5.89 -21.40
N TRP A 234 -27.75 5.95 -22.11
CA TRP A 234 -26.85 7.10 -22.10
C TRP A 234 -27.52 8.41 -22.51
N ALA A 235 -28.41 8.38 -23.49
CA ALA A 235 -29.08 9.60 -23.98
C ALA A 235 -30.04 10.18 -22.95
N SER A 236 -30.82 9.33 -22.28
CA SER A 236 -31.97 9.70 -21.43
C SER A 236 -31.64 9.71 -19.93
N ASN A 237 -30.66 8.92 -19.47
CA ASN A 237 -30.37 8.73 -18.05
C ASN A 237 -29.33 9.70 -17.51
N ARG A 238 -29.79 10.82 -16.95
CA ARG A 238 -28.91 11.81 -16.30
C ARG A 238 -28.16 11.24 -15.08
N SER A 239 -28.76 10.29 -14.35
CA SER A 239 -28.12 9.69 -13.18
C SER A 239 -26.86 8.91 -13.54
N LEU A 240 -26.88 8.17 -14.65
CA LEU A 240 -25.75 7.41 -15.17
C LEU A 240 -24.58 8.35 -15.55
N LYS A 241 -24.88 9.46 -16.23
CA LYS A 241 -23.88 10.48 -16.56
C LYS A 241 -23.26 11.11 -15.30
N ASN A 242 -24.10 11.47 -14.33
CA ASN A 242 -23.65 12.05 -13.07
C ASN A 242 -22.78 11.06 -12.27
N HIS A 243 -23.06 9.76 -12.32
CA HIS A 243 -22.24 8.74 -11.66
C HIS A 243 -20.85 8.68 -12.29
N ALA A 244 -20.75 8.64 -13.61
CA ALA A 244 -19.48 8.65 -14.33
C ALA A 244 -18.64 9.91 -14.00
N VAL A 245 -19.28 11.09 -13.95
CA VAL A 245 -18.62 12.34 -13.53
C VAL A 245 -18.07 12.21 -12.10
N ARG A 246 -18.89 11.74 -11.16
CA ARG A 246 -18.47 11.58 -9.76
C ARG A 246 -17.33 10.55 -9.61
N ALA A 247 -17.36 9.45 -10.38
CA ALA A 247 -16.29 8.46 -10.38
C ALA A 247 -14.98 9.08 -10.88
N ARG A 248 -15.02 9.81 -12.02
CA ARG A 248 -13.88 10.55 -12.56
C ARG A 248 -13.28 11.52 -11.54
N ASP A 249 -14.13 12.34 -10.93
CA ASP A 249 -13.66 13.39 -10.01
C ASP A 249 -13.07 12.79 -8.73
N ARG A 250 -13.65 11.69 -8.22
CA ARG A 250 -13.08 10.91 -7.10
C ARG A 250 -11.71 10.33 -7.46
N GLY A 251 -11.59 9.68 -8.63
CA GLY A 251 -10.32 9.12 -9.09
C GLY A 251 -9.24 10.19 -9.19
N ARG A 252 -9.58 11.32 -9.80
CA ARG A 252 -8.67 12.46 -9.92
C ARG A 252 -8.23 13.01 -8.56
N ALA A 253 -9.16 13.21 -7.63
CA ALA A 253 -8.84 13.69 -6.28
C ALA A 253 -7.97 12.69 -5.53
N PHE A 254 -8.29 11.39 -5.63
CA PHE A 254 -7.55 10.33 -4.96
C PHE A 254 -6.11 10.22 -5.46
N VAL A 255 -5.89 10.15 -6.76
CA VAL A 255 -4.57 10.07 -7.40
C VAL A 255 -3.74 11.33 -7.13
N LYS A 256 -4.34 12.51 -7.11
CA LYS A 256 -3.65 13.79 -6.89
C LYS A 256 -3.33 14.13 -5.42
N GLY A 257 -3.48 13.18 -4.50
CA GLY A 257 -3.06 13.36 -3.10
C GLY A 257 -4.04 12.84 -2.06
N GLY A 258 -5.30 12.59 -2.43
CA GLY A 258 -6.32 12.05 -1.51
C GLY A 258 -6.00 10.66 -0.95
N TYR A 259 -5.07 9.93 -1.57
CA TYR A 259 -4.56 8.66 -1.04
C TYR A 259 -3.94 8.79 0.36
N ARG A 260 -3.40 9.96 0.72
CA ARG A 260 -2.81 10.24 2.04
C ARG A 260 -3.83 10.14 3.17
N ASP A 261 -5.08 10.47 2.89
CA ASP A 261 -6.15 10.37 3.89
C ASP A 261 -6.36 8.93 4.37
N LEU A 262 -6.05 7.93 3.53
CA LEU A 262 -6.09 6.53 3.92
C LEU A 262 -4.98 6.19 4.91
N LEU A 263 -3.78 6.72 4.73
CA LEU A 263 -2.64 6.49 5.63
C LEU A 263 -2.92 7.06 7.04
N HIS A 264 -3.56 8.23 7.10
CA HIS A 264 -3.97 8.82 8.38
C HIS A 264 -5.13 8.09 9.04
N ARG A 265 -6.00 7.47 8.23
CA ARG A 265 -7.14 6.69 8.72
C ARG A 265 -6.79 5.24 9.01
N ALA A 266 -5.62 4.77 8.52
CA ALA A 266 -5.26 3.35 8.46
C ALA A 266 -5.88 2.56 9.60
N SER A 267 -7.07 2.04 9.34
CA SER A 267 -7.78 1.08 10.13
C SER A 267 -7.99 -0.10 9.21
N PHE A 268 -7.48 -1.22 9.68
CA PHE A 268 -7.65 -2.51 9.01
C PHE A 268 -9.10 -2.92 9.03
#